data_9d6afdf0b75d1782e6c54ef830f9ae00
#
_entry.id   9d6afdf0b75d1782e6c54ef830f9ae00
#
_cell.length_a   1.000
_cell.length_b   1.000
_cell.length_c   1.000
_cell.angle_alpha   90.00
_cell.angle_beta   90.00
_cell.angle_gamma   90.00
#
_symmetry.space_group_name_H-M   'P 1'
#
loop_
_entity.id
_entity.type
_entity.pdbx_description
1 polymer ?
#
loop_
_entity_poly.entity_id
_entity_poly.type
_entity_poly.pdbx_seq_one_letter_code
_entity_poly.pdbx_strand_id
1 'polypeptide(L)'
;IGLDFHSLESGNGITVGGVKVSCNFRTVAHSDGDVLTHAIIDAICGALNLGDIGSQFPNKPEFKNVSSLELLKKIVLLIPEEISIVHLDATIVLDNPKLSSIKAKISSKLAGILNIKSEKISIKGITRNGLNFLNMKDGWGAEVIISLKRWN
;
A
#
# COMPACT_ATOMS: atom_id res chain seq x y z
N ILE A 1 6.01 -10.06 -3.86
CA ILE A 1 5.91 -9.50 -2.51
C ILE A 1 6.34 -8.03 -2.53
N GLY A 2 5.70 -7.18 -1.74
CA GLY A 2 6.07 -5.79 -1.52
C GLY A 2 6.00 -5.45 -0.04
N LEU A 3 6.89 -4.56 0.39
CA LEU A 3 7.04 -4.13 1.77
C LEU A 3 7.27 -2.62 1.81
N ASP A 4 6.56 -1.91 2.68
CA ASP A 4 6.83 -0.50 2.95
C ASP A 4 6.62 -0.17 4.42
N PHE A 5 7.48 0.66 4.98
CA PHE A 5 7.46 1.09 6.37
C PHE A 5 7.77 2.59 6.47
N HIS A 6 6.99 3.28 7.27
CA HIS A 6 7.16 4.70 7.52
C HIS A 6 7.10 5.02 9.02
N SER A 7 7.84 6.03 9.43
CA SER A 7 7.73 6.60 10.77
C SER A 7 6.40 7.35 10.93
N LEU A 8 5.91 7.39 12.17
CA LEU A 8 4.78 8.18 12.59
C LEU A 8 5.25 9.32 13.49
N GLU A 9 4.58 10.45 13.37
CA GLU A 9 4.73 11.59 14.28
C GLU A 9 3.35 12.13 14.66
N SER A 10 3.28 13.05 15.63
CA SER A 10 2.02 13.68 16.04
C SER A 10 1.34 14.35 14.85
N GLY A 11 0.04 14.12 14.69
CA GLY A 11 -0.74 14.61 13.56
C GLY A 11 -2.23 14.38 13.73
N ASN A 12 -2.98 14.41 12.65
CA ASN A 12 -4.44 14.32 12.66
C ASN A 12 -5.01 13.27 11.69
N GLY A 13 -4.18 12.35 11.21
CA GLY A 13 -4.63 11.24 10.38
C GLY A 13 -3.55 10.66 9.48
N ILE A 14 -3.79 9.44 9.02
CA ILE A 14 -2.98 8.68 8.05
C ILE A 14 -3.82 8.29 6.85
N THR A 15 -3.19 7.93 5.76
CA THR A 15 -3.84 7.38 4.55
C THR A 15 -3.53 5.90 4.43
N VAL A 16 -4.54 5.07 4.24
CA VAL A 16 -4.41 3.60 4.14
C VAL A 16 -5.22 3.11 2.93
N GLY A 17 -4.56 2.64 1.87
CA GLY A 17 -5.22 2.24 0.63
C GLY A 17 -6.09 3.37 0.05
N GLY A 18 -5.60 4.62 0.12
CA GLY A 18 -6.29 5.82 -0.30
C GLY A 18 -7.49 6.23 0.59
N VAL A 19 -7.69 5.58 1.74
CA VAL A 19 -8.73 5.95 2.71
C VAL A 19 -8.10 6.76 3.83
N LYS A 20 -8.59 7.98 4.06
CA LYS A 20 -8.15 8.81 5.20
C LYS A 20 -8.73 8.27 6.50
N VAL A 21 -7.90 8.12 7.51
CA VAL A 21 -8.22 7.61 8.84
C VAL A 21 -7.80 8.65 9.87
N SER A 22 -8.76 9.21 10.57
CA SER A 22 -8.50 10.17 11.64
C SER A 22 -7.85 9.48 12.84
N CYS A 23 -6.72 10.01 13.30
CA CYS A 23 -5.99 9.56 14.48
C CYS A 23 -5.01 10.65 14.91
N ASN A 24 -4.34 10.46 16.07
CA ASN A 24 -3.39 11.45 16.62
C ASN A 24 -1.99 11.37 15.99
N PHE A 25 -1.88 10.76 14.81
CA PHE A 25 -0.62 10.57 14.10
C PHE A 25 -0.74 11.04 12.64
N ARG A 26 0.40 11.29 12.03
CA ARG A 26 0.55 11.37 10.57
C ARG A 26 1.80 10.59 10.14
N THR A 27 1.81 10.11 8.92
CA THR A 27 2.99 9.47 8.34
C THR A 27 4.05 10.51 7.98
N VAL A 28 5.30 10.23 8.32
CA VAL A 28 6.46 11.02 7.87
C VAL A 28 6.82 10.54 6.47
N ALA A 29 6.45 11.30 5.45
CA ALA A 29 6.68 10.94 4.05
C ALA A 29 6.77 12.17 3.14
N HIS A 30 7.35 11.99 1.94
CA HIS A 30 7.35 12.99 0.88
C HIS A 30 6.08 12.98 0.02
N SER A 31 5.26 11.92 0.14
CA SER A 31 3.96 11.72 -0.51
C SER A 31 2.84 11.76 0.53
N ASP A 32 1.70 11.13 0.24
CA ASP A 32 0.61 10.93 1.21
C ASP A 32 0.90 9.86 2.29
N GLY A 33 2.05 9.17 2.19
CA GLY A 33 2.55 8.20 3.16
C GLY A 33 1.67 6.95 3.28
N ASP A 34 1.00 6.55 2.22
CA ASP A 34 0.17 5.36 2.16
C ASP A 34 1.01 4.10 1.97
N VAL A 35 1.53 3.55 3.06
CA VAL A 35 2.41 2.37 3.04
C VAL A 35 1.75 1.15 2.38
N LEU A 36 0.43 1.01 2.50
CA LEU A 36 -0.27 -0.11 1.85
C LEU A 36 -0.20 0.01 0.34
N THR A 37 -0.48 1.20 -0.19
CA THR A 37 -0.44 1.45 -1.63
C THR A 37 0.99 1.35 -2.18
N HIS A 38 2.00 1.82 -1.44
CA HIS A 38 3.41 1.66 -1.81
C HIS A 38 3.82 0.19 -1.87
N ALA A 39 3.47 -0.60 -0.86
CA ALA A 39 3.74 -2.04 -0.85
C ALA A 39 3.03 -2.78 -2.00
N ILE A 40 1.82 -2.35 -2.40
CA ILE A 40 1.14 -2.91 -3.58
C ILE A 40 1.91 -2.58 -4.87
N ILE A 41 2.38 -1.35 -5.02
CA ILE A 41 3.20 -0.94 -6.16
C ILE A 41 4.46 -1.82 -6.25
N ASP A 42 5.19 -1.97 -5.16
CA ASP A 42 6.39 -2.81 -5.12
C ASP A 42 6.10 -4.27 -5.40
N ALA A 43 4.98 -4.81 -4.90
CA ALA A 43 4.58 -6.18 -5.20
C ALA A 43 4.32 -6.40 -6.70
N ILE A 44 3.67 -5.44 -7.38
CA ILE A 44 3.43 -5.49 -8.83
C ILE A 44 4.75 -5.34 -9.60
N CYS A 45 5.56 -4.35 -9.24
CA CYS A 45 6.85 -4.09 -9.88
C CYS A 45 7.77 -5.31 -9.77
N GLY A 46 7.88 -5.91 -8.59
CA GLY A 46 8.67 -7.12 -8.39
C GLY A 46 8.16 -8.33 -9.18
N ALA A 47 6.83 -8.53 -9.25
CA ALA A 47 6.23 -9.63 -9.99
C ALA A 47 6.42 -9.51 -11.52
N LEU A 48 6.56 -8.30 -12.04
CA LEU A 48 6.76 -7.99 -13.47
C LEU A 48 8.21 -7.65 -13.82
N ASN A 49 9.12 -7.72 -12.84
CA ASN A 49 10.55 -7.35 -13.03
C ASN A 49 10.74 -5.90 -13.52
N LEU A 50 9.92 -4.98 -12.97
CA LEU A 50 9.95 -3.54 -13.29
C LEU A 50 10.81 -2.72 -12.31
N GLY A 51 11.53 -3.36 -11.39
CA GLY A 51 12.25 -2.72 -10.30
C GLY A 51 11.35 -2.45 -9.08
N ASP A 52 11.41 -1.25 -8.56
CA ASP A 52 10.71 -0.80 -7.34
C ASP A 52 10.03 0.55 -7.53
N ILE A 53 9.27 1.00 -6.53
CA ILE A 53 8.59 2.30 -6.55
C ILE A 53 9.57 3.48 -6.74
N GLY A 54 10.78 3.39 -6.18
CA GLY A 54 11.80 4.44 -6.29
C GLY A 54 12.37 4.57 -7.70
N SER A 55 12.53 3.46 -8.42
CA SER A 55 12.97 3.45 -9.83
C SER A 55 11.86 3.92 -10.77
N GLN A 56 10.60 3.58 -10.49
CA GLN A 56 9.44 4.02 -11.29
C GLN A 56 9.09 5.50 -11.06
N PHE A 57 9.21 5.97 -9.82
CA PHE A 57 8.88 7.33 -9.40
C PHE A 57 10.01 7.94 -8.58
N PRO A 58 11.13 8.30 -9.23
CA PRO A 58 12.27 8.90 -8.54
C PRO A 58 11.88 10.21 -7.85
N ASN A 59 12.61 10.58 -6.80
CA ASN A 59 12.35 11.80 -6.02
C ASN A 59 12.61 13.07 -6.84
N LYS A 60 11.69 13.38 -7.76
CA LYS A 60 11.68 14.56 -8.61
C LYS A 60 10.48 15.45 -8.30
N PRO A 61 10.54 16.75 -8.61
CA PRO A 61 9.45 17.70 -8.35
C PRO A 61 8.10 17.26 -8.91
N GLU A 62 8.08 16.57 -10.04
CA GLU A 62 6.87 16.11 -10.75
C GLU A 62 6.08 15.04 -9.96
N PHE A 63 6.75 14.33 -9.04
CA PHE A 63 6.12 13.31 -8.19
C PHE A 63 5.86 13.81 -6.76
N LYS A 64 6.25 15.04 -6.45
CA LYS A 64 6.03 15.63 -5.12
C LYS A 64 4.54 15.82 -4.87
N ASN A 65 4.05 15.33 -3.73
CA ASN A 65 2.64 15.39 -3.31
C ASN A 65 1.64 14.65 -4.24
N VAL A 66 2.12 13.80 -5.15
CA VAL A 66 1.24 12.93 -5.93
C VAL A 66 0.64 11.88 -4.99
N SER A 67 -0.67 11.65 -5.12
CA SER A 67 -1.34 10.59 -4.36
C SER A 67 -0.79 9.21 -4.73
N SER A 68 -0.54 8.36 -3.75
CA SER A 68 -0.09 6.99 -3.97
C SER A 68 -1.05 6.20 -4.87
N LEU A 69 -2.35 6.49 -4.82
CA LEU A 69 -3.32 5.88 -5.73
C LEU A 69 -3.11 6.27 -7.20
N GLU A 70 -2.67 7.49 -7.48
CA GLU A 70 -2.34 7.91 -8.86
C GLU A 70 -1.07 7.21 -9.34
N LEU A 71 -0.09 7.00 -8.46
CA LEU A 71 1.10 6.20 -8.77
C LEU A 71 0.70 4.75 -9.06
N LEU A 72 -0.17 4.17 -8.22
CA LEU A 72 -0.67 2.81 -8.43
C LEU A 72 -1.40 2.66 -9.78
N LYS A 73 -2.23 3.62 -10.18
CA LYS A 73 -2.88 3.60 -11.49
C LYS A 73 -1.87 3.54 -12.63
N LYS A 74 -0.78 4.31 -12.54
CA LYS A 74 0.29 4.29 -13.56
C LYS A 74 0.97 2.92 -13.63
N ILE A 75 1.23 2.28 -12.49
CA ILE A 75 1.83 0.93 -12.46
C ILE A 75 0.86 -0.12 -13.03
N VAL A 76 -0.42 -0.04 -12.73
CA VAL A 76 -1.43 -0.97 -13.28
C VAL A 76 -1.47 -0.91 -14.82
N LEU A 77 -1.26 0.26 -15.41
CA LEU A 77 -1.18 0.41 -16.88
C LEU A 77 0.05 -0.26 -17.51
N LEU A 78 1.06 -0.62 -16.72
CA LEU A 78 2.24 -1.34 -17.19
C LEU A 78 2.06 -2.87 -17.16
N ILE A 79 0.95 -3.36 -16.61
CA ILE A 79 0.65 -4.80 -16.60
C ILE A 79 0.28 -5.22 -18.03
N PRO A 80 1.00 -6.18 -18.65
CA PRO A 80 0.69 -6.67 -19.99
C PRO A 80 -0.75 -7.23 -20.07
N GLU A 81 -1.39 -7.10 -21.23
CA GLU A 81 -2.78 -7.54 -21.43
C GLU A 81 -3.01 -9.03 -21.16
N GLU A 82 -1.98 -9.85 -21.43
CA GLU A 82 -2.03 -11.30 -21.14
C GLU A 82 -1.84 -11.64 -19.66
N ILE A 83 -1.61 -10.63 -18.78
CA ILE A 83 -1.44 -10.84 -17.34
C ILE A 83 -2.61 -10.19 -16.58
N SER A 84 -3.16 -10.94 -15.66
CA SER A 84 -4.17 -10.41 -14.74
C SER A 84 -3.80 -10.62 -13.28
N ILE A 85 -4.23 -9.70 -12.42
CA ILE A 85 -4.16 -9.83 -10.98
C ILE A 85 -5.25 -10.82 -10.54
N VAL A 86 -4.86 -11.88 -9.83
CA VAL A 86 -5.77 -12.93 -9.36
C VAL A 86 -6.20 -12.69 -7.91
N HIS A 87 -5.26 -12.30 -7.08
CA HIS A 87 -5.47 -12.10 -5.64
C HIS A 87 -4.45 -11.15 -5.06
N LEU A 88 -4.85 -10.41 -4.03
CA LEU A 88 -3.99 -9.58 -3.20
C LEU A 88 -4.24 -9.92 -1.75
N ASP A 89 -3.17 -10.22 -1.01
CA ASP A 89 -3.18 -10.42 0.43
C ASP A 89 -2.26 -9.41 1.10
N ALA A 90 -2.80 -8.58 1.98
CA ALA A 90 -2.08 -7.52 2.66
C ALA A 90 -2.15 -7.68 4.18
N THR A 91 -1.03 -7.50 4.84
CA THR A 91 -0.92 -7.40 6.30
C THR A 91 -0.42 -6.02 6.66
N ILE A 92 -1.21 -5.26 7.43
CA ILE A 92 -0.84 -3.92 7.91
C ILE A 92 -0.43 -4.04 9.37
N VAL A 93 0.79 -3.58 9.69
CA VAL A 93 1.35 -3.53 11.04
C VAL A 93 1.09 -2.14 11.60
N LEU A 94 0.09 -2.00 12.44
CA LEU A 94 -0.33 -0.72 13.03
C LEU A 94 -1.00 -0.94 14.38
N ASP A 95 -0.50 -0.32 15.44
CA ASP A 95 -1.08 -0.45 16.78
C ASP A 95 -2.42 0.27 16.89
N ASN A 96 -2.48 1.51 16.43
CA ASN A 96 -3.67 2.35 16.39
C ASN A 96 -3.63 3.26 15.13
N PRO A 97 -4.80 3.62 14.58
CA PRO A 97 -6.15 3.17 14.93
C PRO A 97 -6.46 1.74 14.44
N LYS A 98 -7.51 1.14 14.99
CA LYS A 98 -7.99 -0.17 14.50
C LYS A 98 -8.62 -0.01 13.11
N LEU A 99 -8.25 -0.90 12.18
CA LEU A 99 -8.67 -0.81 10.78
C LEU A 99 -9.95 -1.62 10.46
N SER A 100 -10.52 -2.34 11.44
CA SER A 100 -11.62 -3.28 11.21
C SER A 100 -12.84 -2.66 10.51
N SER A 101 -13.21 -1.42 10.88
CA SER A 101 -14.38 -0.72 10.32
C SER A 101 -14.17 -0.17 8.90
N ILE A 102 -12.92 -0.09 8.44
CA ILE A 102 -12.60 0.53 7.14
C ILE A 102 -12.03 -0.45 6.10
N LYS A 103 -11.75 -1.70 6.48
CA LYS A 103 -11.19 -2.72 5.56
C LYS A 103 -12.01 -2.88 4.29
N ALA A 104 -13.34 -2.96 4.41
CA ALA A 104 -14.22 -3.08 3.25
C ALA A 104 -14.11 -1.86 2.31
N LYS A 105 -13.99 -0.65 2.87
CA LYS A 105 -13.81 0.58 2.09
C LYS A 105 -12.46 0.60 1.37
N ILE A 106 -11.39 0.14 2.04
CA ILE A 106 -10.06 0.00 1.45
C ILE A 106 -10.11 -0.99 0.29
N SER A 107 -10.62 -2.22 0.53
CA SER A 107 -10.72 -3.26 -0.50
C SER A 107 -11.53 -2.81 -1.71
N SER A 108 -12.68 -2.15 -1.49
CA SER A 108 -13.50 -1.62 -2.59
C SER A 108 -12.76 -0.56 -3.42
N LYS A 109 -12.01 0.33 -2.78
CA LYS A 109 -11.27 1.40 -3.46
C LYS A 109 -10.11 0.84 -4.29
N LEU A 110 -9.34 -0.08 -3.72
CA LEU A 110 -8.24 -0.75 -4.41
C LEU A 110 -8.74 -1.64 -5.55
N ALA A 111 -9.86 -2.34 -5.35
CA ALA A 111 -10.48 -3.20 -6.37
C ALA A 111 -10.77 -2.44 -7.67
N GLY A 112 -11.30 -1.21 -7.57
CA GLY A 112 -11.56 -0.36 -8.73
C GLY A 112 -10.31 0.05 -9.49
N ILE A 113 -9.17 0.21 -8.80
CA ILE A 113 -7.89 0.57 -9.46
C ILE A 113 -7.23 -0.68 -10.06
N LEU A 114 -7.22 -1.78 -9.30
CA LEU A 114 -6.57 -3.04 -9.70
C LEU A 114 -7.39 -3.84 -10.73
N ASN A 115 -8.60 -3.37 -11.06
CA ASN A 115 -9.55 -4.04 -11.96
C ASN A 115 -9.85 -5.50 -11.57
N ILE A 116 -10.04 -5.72 -10.27
CA ILE A 116 -10.43 -7.02 -9.70
C ILE A 116 -11.62 -6.85 -8.76
N LYS A 117 -12.30 -7.95 -8.42
CA LYS A 117 -13.38 -7.90 -7.43
C LYS A 117 -12.82 -7.69 -6.02
N SER A 118 -13.53 -6.93 -5.17
CA SER A 118 -13.11 -6.63 -3.79
C SER A 118 -12.89 -7.89 -2.93
N GLU A 119 -13.61 -8.98 -3.21
CA GLU A 119 -13.44 -10.28 -2.56
C GLU A 119 -12.10 -10.96 -2.87
N LYS A 120 -11.36 -10.47 -3.86
CA LYS A 120 -10.00 -10.90 -4.20
C LYS A 120 -8.92 -10.11 -3.45
N ILE A 121 -9.32 -9.20 -2.57
CA ILE A 121 -8.41 -8.39 -1.76
C ILE A 121 -8.63 -8.71 -0.29
N SER A 122 -7.64 -9.35 0.32
CA SER A 122 -7.58 -9.61 1.76
C SER A 122 -6.80 -8.50 2.46
N ILE A 123 -7.40 -7.89 3.49
CA ILE A 123 -6.73 -6.88 4.34
C ILE A 123 -6.73 -7.37 5.79
N LYS A 124 -5.54 -7.61 6.31
CA LYS A 124 -5.30 -8.00 7.71
C LYS A 124 -4.62 -6.84 8.44
N GLY A 125 -4.99 -6.61 9.67
CA GLY A 125 -4.30 -5.68 10.57
C GLY A 125 -3.75 -6.45 11.76
N ILE A 126 -2.50 -6.23 12.08
CA ILE A 126 -1.83 -6.75 13.28
C ILE A 126 -1.24 -5.62 14.10
N THR A 127 -1.09 -5.85 15.39
CA THR A 127 -0.38 -4.93 16.29
C THR A 127 1.04 -5.44 16.54
N ARG A 128 1.95 -4.54 16.85
CA ARG A 128 3.33 -4.89 17.22
C ARG A 128 3.43 -5.59 18.57
N ASN A 129 2.36 -5.51 19.41
CA ASN A 129 2.33 -6.06 20.77
C ASN A 129 3.52 -5.62 21.64
N GLY A 130 3.97 -4.37 21.49
CA GLY A 130 5.11 -3.82 22.21
C GLY A 130 6.48 -4.22 21.64
N LEU A 131 6.53 -5.03 20.59
CA LEU A 131 7.78 -5.38 19.92
C LEU A 131 8.29 -4.22 19.09
N ASN A 132 9.58 -3.92 19.20
CA ASN A 132 10.26 -2.93 18.39
C ASN A 132 10.68 -3.58 17.07
N PHE A 133 9.80 -3.56 16.08
CA PHE A 133 10.07 -4.13 14.77
C PHE A 133 10.98 -3.18 13.99
N LEU A 134 12.13 -3.66 13.53
CA LEU A 134 13.14 -2.90 12.79
C LEU A 134 13.61 -1.60 13.49
N ASN A 135 13.72 -1.59 14.82
CA ASN A 135 14.04 -0.40 15.61
C ASN A 135 13.08 0.81 15.40
N MET A 136 11.89 0.56 14.86
CA MET A 136 10.87 1.59 14.65
C MET A 136 9.99 1.70 15.88
N LYS A 137 10.39 2.59 16.81
CA LYS A 137 9.64 2.83 18.05
C LYS A 137 8.25 3.40 17.77
N ASP A 138 8.16 4.27 16.77
CA ASP A 138 6.93 4.93 16.33
C ASP A 138 6.81 4.85 14.81
N GLY A 139 6.27 3.74 14.30
CA GLY A 139 6.15 3.51 12.88
C GLY A 139 5.03 2.51 12.57
N TRP A 140 4.73 2.38 11.30
CA TRP A 140 3.77 1.45 10.75
C TRP A 140 4.23 0.95 9.38
N GLY A 141 3.63 -0.12 8.91
CA GLY A 141 4.02 -0.66 7.62
C GLY A 141 3.00 -1.63 7.06
N ALA A 142 3.27 -2.09 5.85
CA ALA A 142 2.48 -3.10 5.18
C ALA A 142 3.37 -4.09 4.44
N GLU A 143 2.94 -5.33 4.48
CA GLU A 143 3.43 -6.41 3.63
C GLU A 143 2.31 -6.84 2.68
N VAL A 144 2.62 -6.99 1.40
CA VAL A 144 1.67 -7.36 0.36
C VAL A 144 2.20 -8.51 -0.46
N ILE A 145 1.36 -9.52 -0.64
CA ILE A 145 1.58 -10.58 -1.62
C ILE A 145 0.54 -10.41 -2.73
N ILE A 146 1.00 -10.37 -3.98
CA ILE A 146 0.13 -10.32 -5.15
C ILE A 146 0.32 -11.58 -5.99
N SER A 147 -0.78 -12.15 -6.46
CA SER A 147 -0.77 -13.30 -7.37
C SER A 147 -1.18 -12.82 -8.76
N LEU A 148 -0.34 -13.09 -9.73
CA LEU A 148 -0.58 -12.81 -11.13
C LEU A 148 -0.80 -14.11 -11.91
N LYS A 149 -1.62 -14.05 -12.96
CA LYS A 149 -1.81 -15.16 -13.91
C LYS A 149 -1.58 -14.65 -15.32
N ARG A 150 -0.76 -15.36 -16.06
CA ARG A 150 -0.63 -15.19 -17.51
C ARG A 150 -1.64 -16.09 -18.21
N TRP A 151 -2.35 -15.53 -19.16
CA TRP A 151 -3.26 -16.24 -20.05
C TRP A 151 -2.53 -16.51 -21.37
N ASN A 152 -2.60 -17.75 -21.84
CA ASN A 152 -2.05 -18.18 -23.13
C ASN A 152 -3.06 -17.87 -24.23
#